data_d579c34846e1b20e8da800ed38c34b0c
#
_entry.id   d579c34846e1b20e8da800ed38c34b0c
#
_cell.length_a   1.000
_cell.length_b   1.000
_cell.length_c   1.000
_cell.angle_alpha   90.00
_cell.angle_beta   90.00
_cell.angle_gamma   90.00
#
_symmetry.space_group_name_H-M   'P 1'
#
loop_
_entity.id
_entity.type
_entity.pdbx_description
1 polymer ?
#
loop_
_entity_poly.entity_id
_entity_poly.type
_entity_poly.pdbx_seq_one_letter_code
_entity_poly.pdbx_strand_id
1 'polypeptide(L)'
;MSGGAVPPPDGSADPIVPWHFGDPHGEQRRLAQGEGIVDLSNRGVVTVSGPDRLSWLHSLTTQHVEHLGAGESALALILSPHGHVEHELHLVDDGMTTWIIAQPGTAPELTRYLDSMRFMLRVEVADVSDAYVVVWEPVSQPDAAAPTWVVPEPFASRGYGGREVILAREGLAARLDEPAPAGTWALEALRVAAAMPRLGQETDHRTIPHEVGWIPAAVHLQKGCYRGQETVARVQNLGKPPRRLVLLHLDGSDEVTLGHGDPVFWGDREVGWVGSFARHFELGPVSLAIIKRNVPVDAPLVVRHVIGDGTPSARTAEIAAAQEAIVPAD
;
A
#
# COMPACT_ATOMS: atom_id res chain seq x y z
N MET A 1 -20.80 22.83 -5.94
CA MET A 1 -19.82 23.73 -5.30
C MET A 1 -18.59 22.86 -5.03
N SER A 2 -17.53 23.03 -5.81
CA SER A 2 -16.25 22.36 -5.54
C SER A 2 -15.66 22.96 -4.26
N GLY A 3 -15.67 22.23 -3.18
CA GLY A 3 -14.94 22.59 -1.98
C GLY A 3 -13.46 22.76 -2.33
N GLY A 4 -12.74 23.69 -1.71
CA GLY A 4 -11.30 23.81 -1.87
C GLY A 4 -10.59 22.58 -1.34
N ALA A 5 -9.40 22.26 -1.88
CA ALA A 5 -8.57 21.17 -1.40
C ALA A 5 -8.19 21.40 0.09
N VAL A 6 -8.41 20.38 0.91
CA VAL A 6 -8.02 20.37 2.33
C VAL A 6 -6.71 19.58 2.46
N PRO A 7 -5.68 20.13 3.10
CA PRO A 7 -4.40 19.46 3.26
C PRO A 7 -4.54 18.25 4.22
N PRO A 8 -3.66 17.25 4.12
CA PRO A 8 -3.62 16.14 5.06
C PRO A 8 -3.16 16.62 6.45
N PRO A 9 -3.56 15.90 7.52
CA PRO A 9 -3.04 16.16 8.86
C PRO A 9 -1.54 15.83 8.95
N ASP A 10 -0.89 16.39 9.95
CA ASP A 10 0.50 16.05 10.26
C ASP A 10 0.64 14.55 10.52
N GLY A 11 1.70 13.94 9.99
CA GLY A 11 1.94 12.51 10.11
C GLY A 11 1.13 11.63 9.14
N SER A 12 0.39 12.23 8.20
CA SER A 12 -0.28 11.48 7.13
C SER A 12 0.72 10.66 6.31
N ALA A 13 0.32 9.45 5.93
CA ALA A 13 1.07 8.60 5.01
C ALA A 13 1.18 9.20 3.59
N ASP A 14 0.27 10.11 3.25
CA ASP A 14 0.24 10.85 1.98
C ASP A 14 0.36 12.35 2.23
N PRO A 15 1.58 12.83 2.56
CA PRO A 15 1.82 14.26 2.77
C PRO A 15 1.73 15.03 1.44
N ILE A 16 1.44 16.34 1.51
CA ILE A 16 1.49 17.32 0.40
C ILE A 16 0.28 17.27 -0.55
N VAL A 17 -0.27 16.11 -0.83
CA VAL A 17 -1.42 15.95 -1.74
C VAL A 17 -2.75 16.21 -1.03
N PRO A 18 -3.84 16.54 -1.75
CA PRO A 18 -5.14 16.80 -1.13
C PRO A 18 -5.67 15.63 -0.30
N TRP A 19 -6.09 15.90 0.93
CA TRP A 19 -6.70 14.91 1.80
C TRP A 19 -8.17 14.68 1.45
N HIS A 20 -8.94 15.77 1.21
CA HIS A 20 -10.30 15.74 0.68
C HIS A 20 -10.69 17.09 0.06
N PHE A 21 -11.85 17.14 -0.62
CA PHE A 21 -12.40 18.33 -1.25
C PHE A 21 -13.73 18.78 -0.61
N GLY A 22 -13.92 18.46 0.69
CA GLY A 22 -15.05 18.94 1.50
C GLY A 22 -16.17 17.90 1.71
N ASP A 23 -16.24 16.83 0.93
CA ASP A 23 -17.19 15.73 1.12
C ASP A 23 -16.50 14.36 1.01
N PRO A 24 -15.69 13.98 2.01
CA PRO A 24 -14.88 12.77 1.93
C PRO A 24 -15.69 11.46 1.77
N HIS A 25 -16.90 11.37 2.32
CA HIS A 25 -17.75 10.20 2.10
C HIS A 25 -18.40 10.19 0.71
N GLY A 26 -18.77 11.35 0.17
CA GLY A 26 -19.23 11.49 -1.22
C GLY A 26 -18.11 11.17 -2.21
N GLU A 27 -16.88 11.60 -1.93
CA GLU A 27 -15.69 11.26 -2.70
C GLU A 27 -15.46 9.75 -2.75
N GLN A 28 -15.56 9.05 -1.61
CA GLN A 28 -15.47 7.58 -1.56
C GLN A 28 -16.51 6.90 -2.42
N ARG A 29 -17.79 7.35 -2.34
CA ARG A 29 -18.89 6.76 -3.12
C ARG A 29 -18.65 6.93 -4.62
N ARG A 30 -18.18 8.10 -5.07
CA ARG A 30 -17.84 8.33 -6.48
C ARG A 30 -16.72 7.39 -6.93
N LEU A 31 -15.62 7.29 -6.16
CA LEU A 31 -14.54 6.37 -6.49
C LEU A 31 -15.03 4.91 -6.55
N ALA A 32 -15.86 4.48 -5.59
CA ALA A 32 -16.44 3.13 -5.59
C ALA A 32 -17.39 2.87 -6.77
N GLN A 33 -17.97 3.93 -7.36
CA GLN A 33 -18.82 3.86 -8.55
C GLN A 33 -18.04 3.95 -9.87
N GLY A 34 -16.73 4.03 -9.81
CA GLY A 34 -15.88 4.14 -10.99
C GLY A 34 -15.68 5.58 -11.49
N GLU A 35 -15.93 6.58 -10.65
CA GLU A 35 -15.87 8.00 -11.01
C GLU A 35 -14.89 8.76 -10.13
N GLY A 36 -14.05 9.61 -10.73
CA GLY A 36 -13.14 10.51 -10.03
C GLY A 36 -11.68 10.19 -10.28
N ILE A 37 -10.81 11.00 -9.66
CA ILE A 37 -9.35 10.91 -9.77
C ILE A 37 -8.73 11.37 -8.45
N VAL A 38 -7.63 10.73 -8.05
CA VAL A 38 -6.88 11.09 -6.85
C VAL A 38 -5.46 11.49 -7.22
N ASP A 39 -5.04 12.65 -6.73
CA ASP A 39 -3.65 13.10 -6.84
C ASP A 39 -2.75 12.27 -5.91
N LEU A 40 -1.80 11.55 -6.48
CA LEU A 40 -0.73 10.81 -5.81
C LEU A 40 0.65 11.35 -6.21
N SER A 41 0.76 12.62 -6.52
CA SER A 41 2.02 13.26 -6.95
C SER A 41 3.13 13.26 -5.90
N ASN A 42 2.81 12.83 -4.68
CA ASN A 42 3.76 12.55 -3.60
C ASN A 42 4.45 11.17 -3.73
N ARG A 43 3.98 10.29 -4.63
CA ARG A 43 4.63 9.00 -4.90
C ARG A 43 5.95 9.21 -5.64
N GLY A 44 6.92 8.35 -5.33
CA GLY A 44 8.17 8.31 -6.08
C GLY A 44 8.01 7.58 -7.41
N VAL A 45 8.73 8.02 -8.44
CA VAL A 45 8.80 7.33 -9.73
C VAL A 45 10.25 7.03 -10.05
N VAL A 46 10.56 5.74 -10.19
CA VAL A 46 11.91 5.25 -10.54
C VAL A 46 11.83 4.53 -11.88
N THR A 47 12.81 4.74 -12.76
CA THR A 47 12.90 4.05 -14.04
C THR A 47 14.08 3.10 -14.07
N VAL A 48 13.88 1.96 -14.74
CA VAL A 48 14.94 1.01 -15.07
C VAL A 48 14.89 0.77 -16.58
N SER A 49 15.94 1.18 -17.29
CA SER A 49 16.08 0.98 -18.73
C SER A 49 17.22 0.03 -19.05
N GLY A 50 17.31 -0.39 -20.30
CA GLY A 50 18.35 -1.28 -20.79
C GLY A 50 17.89 -2.71 -21.07
N PRO A 51 18.66 -3.44 -21.91
CA PRO A 51 18.24 -4.75 -22.41
C PRO A 51 18.17 -5.84 -21.34
N ASP A 52 18.90 -5.69 -20.23
CA ASP A 52 18.95 -6.70 -19.17
C ASP A 52 17.93 -6.39 -18.04
N ARG A 53 17.10 -5.33 -18.14
CA ARG A 53 16.23 -4.81 -17.07
C ARG A 53 15.27 -5.85 -16.49
N LEU A 54 14.52 -6.56 -17.34
CA LEU A 54 13.50 -7.50 -16.88
C LEU A 54 14.10 -8.75 -16.23
N SER A 55 15.14 -9.35 -16.82
CA SER A 55 15.83 -10.51 -16.24
C SER A 55 16.52 -10.14 -14.92
N TRP A 56 17.07 -8.93 -14.83
CA TRP A 56 17.69 -8.43 -13.62
C TRP A 56 16.66 -8.13 -12.52
N LEU A 57 15.58 -7.39 -12.80
CA LEU A 57 14.49 -7.16 -11.86
C LEU A 57 13.84 -8.48 -11.40
N HIS A 58 13.70 -9.45 -12.33
CA HIS A 58 13.25 -10.79 -11.99
C HIS A 58 14.14 -11.45 -10.93
N SER A 59 15.46 -11.31 -11.01
CA SER A 59 16.38 -11.88 -10.03
C SER A 59 16.35 -11.19 -8.65
N LEU A 60 15.94 -9.93 -8.59
CA LEU A 60 15.92 -9.13 -7.36
C LEU A 60 14.58 -9.17 -6.63
N THR A 61 13.48 -9.36 -7.35
CA THR A 61 12.12 -9.21 -6.82
C THR A 61 11.42 -10.54 -6.60
N THR A 62 10.37 -10.53 -5.81
CA THR A 62 9.57 -11.72 -5.48
C THR A 62 8.62 -12.16 -6.58
N GLN A 63 8.34 -11.31 -7.58
CA GLN A 63 7.36 -11.56 -8.64
C GLN A 63 8.04 -12.02 -9.94
N HIS A 64 7.31 -12.79 -10.75
CA HIS A 64 7.79 -13.25 -12.05
C HIS A 64 7.62 -12.14 -13.10
N VAL A 65 8.68 -11.33 -13.30
CA VAL A 65 8.64 -10.14 -14.17
C VAL A 65 9.50 -10.29 -15.44
N GLU A 66 10.18 -11.41 -15.62
CA GLU A 66 11.12 -11.64 -16.73
C GLU A 66 10.50 -11.47 -18.13
N HIS A 67 9.19 -11.73 -18.23
CA HIS A 67 8.46 -11.74 -19.50
C HIS A 67 7.31 -10.72 -19.53
N LEU A 68 7.38 -9.67 -18.70
CA LEU A 68 6.40 -8.59 -18.79
C LEU A 68 6.38 -8.00 -20.20
N GLY A 69 5.22 -8.03 -20.81
CA GLY A 69 4.96 -7.37 -22.11
C GLY A 69 4.78 -5.87 -21.96
N ALA A 70 4.85 -5.17 -23.08
CA ALA A 70 4.59 -3.73 -23.09
C ALA A 70 3.15 -3.42 -22.62
N GLY A 71 3.03 -2.55 -21.60
CA GLY A 71 1.76 -2.20 -20.94
C GLY A 71 1.34 -3.17 -19.84
N GLU A 72 2.07 -4.26 -19.60
CA GLU A 72 1.80 -5.16 -18.49
C GLU A 72 2.40 -4.63 -17.18
N SER A 73 1.69 -4.86 -16.08
CA SER A 73 2.06 -4.40 -14.75
C SER A 73 2.07 -5.53 -13.72
N ALA A 74 2.82 -5.36 -12.64
CA ALA A 74 2.91 -6.31 -11.54
C ALA A 74 3.15 -5.61 -10.20
N LEU A 75 2.68 -6.23 -9.12
CA LEU A 75 3.10 -5.92 -7.76
C LEU A 75 4.27 -6.84 -7.40
N ALA A 76 5.35 -6.29 -6.92
CA ALA A 76 6.53 -7.05 -6.51
C ALA A 76 7.15 -6.49 -5.23
N LEU A 77 7.93 -7.31 -4.55
CA LEU A 77 8.66 -6.92 -3.34
C LEU A 77 10.15 -7.14 -3.52
N ILE A 78 10.95 -6.32 -2.86
CA ILE A 78 12.35 -6.62 -2.57
C ILE A 78 12.43 -7.01 -1.10
N LEU A 79 13.07 -8.14 -0.83
CA LEU A 79 13.22 -8.67 0.51
C LEU A 79 14.68 -8.57 0.99
N SER A 80 14.87 -8.51 2.31
CA SER A 80 16.16 -8.74 2.94
C SER A 80 16.62 -10.20 2.77
N PRO A 81 17.89 -10.54 3.07
CA PRO A 81 18.34 -11.93 3.09
C PRO A 81 17.54 -12.83 4.07
N HIS A 82 16.89 -12.23 5.06
CA HIS A 82 16.07 -12.91 6.05
C HIS A 82 14.60 -13.02 5.62
N GLY A 83 14.22 -12.50 4.43
CA GLY A 83 12.86 -12.54 3.90
C GLY A 83 11.95 -11.43 4.43
N HIS A 84 12.50 -10.40 5.07
CA HIS A 84 11.73 -9.23 5.50
C HIS A 84 11.53 -8.28 4.32
N VAL A 85 10.38 -7.64 4.25
CA VAL A 85 10.06 -6.68 3.19
C VAL A 85 10.87 -5.40 3.38
N GLU A 86 11.64 -5.03 2.35
CA GLU A 86 12.40 -3.78 2.30
C GLU A 86 11.75 -2.76 1.35
N HIS A 87 11.23 -3.21 0.20
CA HIS A 87 10.54 -2.34 -0.75
C HIS A 87 9.29 -3.01 -1.33
N GLU A 88 8.28 -2.20 -1.57
CA GLU A 88 7.06 -2.50 -2.33
C GLU A 88 7.16 -1.76 -3.66
N LEU A 89 6.94 -2.47 -4.77
CA LEU A 89 7.14 -1.96 -6.12
C LEU A 89 5.87 -2.17 -6.94
N HIS A 90 5.26 -1.09 -7.43
CA HIS A 90 4.26 -1.15 -8.47
C HIS A 90 4.96 -1.00 -9.82
N LEU A 91 5.16 -2.11 -10.50
CA LEU A 91 5.94 -2.20 -11.74
C LEU A 91 5.05 -2.12 -12.97
N VAL A 92 5.47 -1.37 -13.98
CA VAL A 92 4.89 -1.43 -15.33
C VAL A 92 6.01 -1.35 -16.37
N ASP A 93 5.99 -2.22 -17.39
CA ASP A 93 6.96 -2.19 -18.47
C ASP A 93 6.32 -1.61 -19.75
N ASP A 94 6.98 -0.66 -20.43
CA ASP A 94 6.50 -0.07 -21.67
C ASP A 94 7.15 -0.68 -22.94
N GLY A 95 7.94 -1.74 -22.75
CA GLY A 95 8.72 -2.40 -23.79
C GLY A 95 10.16 -1.92 -23.90
N MET A 96 10.49 -0.74 -23.36
CA MET A 96 11.82 -0.12 -23.37
C MET A 96 12.32 0.16 -21.95
N THR A 97 11.43 0.54 -21.07
CA THR A 97 11.67 0.99 -19.71
C THR A 97 10.69 0.31 -18.77
N THR A 98 11.17 -0.17 -17.64
CA THR A 98 10.32 -0.54 -16.50
C THR A 98 10.17 0.66 -15.58
N TRP A 99 8.95 1.11 -15.40
CA TRP A 99 8.57 2.18 -14.48
C TRP A 99 8.18 1.58 -13.15
N ILE A 100 8.61 2.18 -12.07
CA ILE A 100 8.35 1.73 -10.70
C ILE A 100 7.73 2.87 -9.92
N ILE A 101 6.52 2.67 -9.43
CA ILE A 101 5.89 3.58 -8.48
C ILE A 101 6.27 3.09 -7.07
N ALA A 102 6.80 3.98 -6.26
CA ALA A 102 7.25 3.73 -4.91
C ALA A 102 6.46 4.58 -3.90
N GLN A 103 6.40 4.13 -2.65
CA GLN A 103 5.73 4.87 -1.57
C GLN A 103 6.38 6.25 -1.36
N PRO A 104 5.64 7.25 -0.83
CA PRO A 104 6.20 8.58 -0.59
C PRO A 104 7.52 8.54 0.17
N GLY A 105 8.53 9.24 -0.34
CA GLY A 105 9.84 9.36 0.28
C GLY A 105 10.78 8.15 0.13
N THR A 106 10.34 7.03 -0.46
CA THR A 106 11.16 5.80 -0.55
C THR A 106 11.98 5.67 -1.85
N ALA A 107 11.69 6.46 -2.87
CA ALA A 107 12.38 6.39 -4.16
C ALA A 107 13.91 6.59 -4.09
N PRO A 108 14.47 7.51 -3.28
CA PRO A 108 15.92 7.67 -3.19
C PRO A 108 16.63 6.43 -2.60
N GLU A 109 16.02 5.75 -1.64
CA GLU A 109 16.58 4.53 -1.06
C GLU A 109 16.48 3.37 -2.04
N LEU A 110 15.35 3.19 -2.69
CA LEU A 110 15.14 2.19 -3.72
C LEU A 110 16.14 2.37 -4.88
N THR A 111 16.29 3.60 -5.38
CA THR A 111 17.23 3.91 -6.47
C THR A 111 18.67 3.56 -6.08
N ARG A 112 19.09 3.93 -4.87
CA ARG A 112 20.43 3.60 -4.36
C ARG A 112 20.65 2.09 -4.25
N TYR A 113 19.64 1.35 -3.74
CA TYR A 113 19.68 -0.10 -3.65
C TYR A 113 19.83 -0.72 -5.04
N LEU A 114 18.95 -0.38 -5.97
CA LEU A 114 18.97 -0.89 -7.34
C LEU A 114 20.29 -0.56 -8.03
N ASP A 115 20.79 0.67 -7.92
CA ASP A 115 22.08 1.08 -8.51
C ASP A 115 23.24 0.24 -7.97
N SER A 116 23.25 -0.08 -6.69
CA SER A 116 24.27 -0.91 -6.05
C SER A 116 24.28 -2.35 -6.55
N MET A 117 23.16 -2.83 -7.10
CA MET A 117 22.97 -4.22 -7.54
C MET A 117 23.20 -4.43 -9.05
N ARG A 118 23.54 -3.39 -9.81
CA ARG A 118 23.72 -3.46 -11.29
C ARG A 118 24.91 -4.32 -11.71
N PHE A 119 26.01 -4.23 -10.98
CA PHE A 119 27.31 -4.80 -11.40
C PHE A 119 27.68 -4.44 -12.86
N MET A 120 27.87 -5.45 -13.70
CA MET A 120 28.20 -5.27 -15.12
C MET A 120 26.99 -5.43 -16.05
N LEU A 121 25.78 -5.42 -15.54
CA LEU A 121 24.56 -5.54 -16.33
C LEU A 121 24.28 -4.23 -17.10
N ARG A 122 23.67 -4.38 -18.26
CA ARG A 122 23.33 -3.25 -19.15
C ARG A 122 21.98 -2.67 -18.75
N VAL A 123 21.96 -2.04 -17.58
CA VAL A 123 20.78 -1.36 -17.01
C VAL A 123 21.17 0.02 -16.52
N GLU A 124 20.22 0.94 -16.60
CA GLU A 124 20.30 2.27 -16.02
C GLU A 124 19.13 2.46 -15.08
N VAL A 125 19.41 3.00 -13.89
CA VAL A 125 18.40 3.29 -12.85
C VAL A 125 18.37 4.78 -12.60
N ALA A 126 17.19 5.38 -12.60
CA ALA A 126 17.03 6.80 -12.32
C ALA A 126 15.80 7.07 -11.45
N ASP A 127 15.95 7.93 -10.45
CA ASP A 127 14.81 8.57 -9.78
C ASP A 127 14.35 9.74 -10.68
N VAL A 128 13.13 9.65 -11.17
CA VAL A 128 12.52 10.64 -12.06
C VAL A 128 11.33 11.34 -11.43
N SER A 129 11.21 11.28 -10.11
CA SER A 129 10.10 11.84 -9.34
C SER A 129 9.91 13.35 -9.54
N ASP A 130 10.97 14.09 -9.91
CA ASP A 130 10.87 15.52 -10.21
C ASP A 130 10.15 15.80 -11.53
N ALA A 131 10.26 14.88 -12.51
CA ALA A 131 9.71 15.05 -13.86
C ALA A 131 8.35 14.36 -14.04
N TYR A 132 8.09 13.31 -13.26
CA TYR A 132 6.89 12.49 -13.36
C TYR A 132 6.11 12.44 -12.05
N VAL A 133 4.82 12.26 -12.18
CA VAL A 133 3.86 12.17 -11.06
C VAL A 133 2.90 11.02 -11.29
N VAL A 134 2.18 10.66 -10.24
CA VAL A 134 1.19 9.57 -10.26
C VAL A 134 -0.20 10.14 -9.95
N VAL A 135 -1.21 9.64 -10.63
CA VAL A 135 -2.61 9.79 -10.25
C VAL A 135 -3.25 8.42 -10.13
N TRP A 136 -4.26 8.29 -9.27
CA TRP A 136 -5.06 7.09 -9.18
C TRP A 136 -6.45 7.31 -9.77
N GLU A 137 -6.94 6.32 -10.52
CA GLU A 137 -8.25 6.33 -11.17
C GLU A 137 -8.99 5.01 -10.93
N PRO A 138 -10.33 5.03 -10.71
CA PRO A 138 -11.12 3.83 -10.46
C PRO A 138 -11.45 3.05 -11.75
N VAL A 139 -10.44 2.80 -12.56
CA VAL A 139 -10.53 2.12 -13.87
C VAL A 139 -9.54 0.97 -13.89
N SER A 140 -10.01 -0.25 -14.12
CA SER A 140 -9.18 -1.46 -14.08
C SER A 140 -8.50 -1.82 -15.41
N GLN A 141 -8.56 -0.95 -16.43
CA GLN A 141 -7.84 -1.13 -17.70
C GLN A 141 -6.62 -0.20 -17.75
N PRO A 142 -5.51 -0.64 -18.37
CA PRO A 142 -4.36 0.23 -18.62
C PRO A 142 -4.75 1.47 -19.45
N ASP A 143 -4.07 2.59 -19.18
CA ASP A 143 -4.13 3.76 -20.06
C ASP A 143 -3.25 3.50 -21.30
N ALA A 144 -3.80 3.60 -22.48
CA ALA A 144 -3.03 3.34 -23.71
C ALA A 144 -1.97 4.42 -24.00
N ALA A 145 -2.04 5.57 -23.34
CA ALA A 145 -1.17 6.73 -23.58
C ALA A 145 -0.08 6.91 -22.51
N ALA A 146 -0.11 6.14 -21.40
CA ALA A 146 0.79 6.34 -20.28
C ALA A 146 1.13 5.02 -19.57
N PRO A 147 2.34 4.88 -18.97
CA PRO A 147 2.66 3.75 -18.14
C PRO A 147 1.66 3.64 -16.98
N THR A 148 1.03 2.47 -16.84
CA THR A 148 -0.10 2.29 -15.93
C THR A 148 0.04 1.01 -15.14
N TRP A 149 0.07 1.13 -13.83
CA TRP A 149 -0.04 -0.01 -12.93
C TRP A 149 -1.51 -0.24 -12.57
N VAL A 150 -1.97 -1.49 -12.74
CA VAL A 150 -3.35 -1.89 -12.42
C VAL A 150 -3.35 -2.64 -11.10
N VAL A 151 -4.29 -2.30 -10.23
CA VAL A 151 -4.44 -2.96 -8.92
C VAL A 151 -4.68 -4.46 -9.12
N PRO A 152 -3.83 -5.34 -8.54
CA PRO A 152 -3.95 -6.78 -8.74
C PRO A 152 -5.04 -7.40 -7.87
N GLU A 153 -5.44 -8.62 -8.24
CA GLU A 153 -6.20 -9.49 -7.36
C GLU A 153 -5.37 -9.92 -6.13
N PRO A 154 -6.00 -10.11 -4.97
CA PRO A 154 -7.46 -10.07 -4.70
C PRO A 154 -7.99 -8.67 -4.33
N PHE A 155 -7.19 -7.63 -4.36
CA PHE A 155 -7.57 -6.29 -3.88
C PHE A 155 -8.59 -5.62 -4.81
N ALA A 156 -8.46 -5.81 -6.11
CA ALA A 156 -9.40 -5.29 -7.09
C ALA A 156 -10.83 -5.82 -6.86
N SER A 157 -10.99 -7.12 -6.67
CA SER A 157 -12.29 -7.76 -6.43
C SER A 157 -12.88 -7.45 -5.05
N ARG A 158 -12.05 -6.95 -4.11
CA ARG A 158 -12.49 -6.50 -2.78
C ARG A 158 -12.92 -5.02 -2.75
N GLY A 159 -13.07 -4.37 -3.91
CA GLY A 159 -13.56 -2.99 -4.00
C GLY A 159 -12.48 -1.90 -4.09
N TYR A 160 -11.21 -2.28 -4.27
CA TYR A 160 -10.12 -1.34 -4.55
C TYR A 160 -9.67 -1.41 -6.02
N GLY A 161 -10.57 -1.80 -6.93
CA GLY A 161 -10.28 -1.87 -8.36
C GLY A 161 -9.96 -0.49 -8.94
N GLY A 162 -8.77 -0.36 -9.56
CA GLY A 162 -8.31 0.91 -10.09
C GLY A 162 -6.92 0.80 -10.71
N ARG A 163 -6.38 1.95 -11.08
CA ARG A 163 -5.06 2.05 -11.71
C ARG A 163 -4.27 3.26 -11.21
N GLU A 164 -2.97 3.15 -11.17
CA GLU A 164 -2.03 4.25 -10.98
C GLU A 164 -1.42 4.61 -12.35
N VAL A 165 -1.60 5.85 -12.78
CA VAL A 165 -1.13 6.35 -14.09
C VAL A 165 0.06 7.27 -13.87
N ILE A 166 1.18 6.99 -14.53
CA ILE A 166 2.38 7.84 -14.51
C ILE A 166 2.28 8.84 -15.65
N LEU A 167 2.39 10.11 -15.36
CA LEU A 167 2.35 11.18 -16.34
C LEU A 167 3.43 12.23 -16.10
N ALA A 168 3.78 12.98 -17.13
CA ALA A 168 4.67 14.12 -16.98
C ALA A 168 4.05 15.13 -16.02
N ARG A 169 4.85 15.71 -15.10
CA ARG A 169 4.38 16.62 -14.05
C ARG A 169 3.62 17.82 -14.59
N GLU A 170 4.02 18.34 -15.76
CA GLU A 170 3.33 19.45 -16.43
C GLU A 170 1.90 19.10 -16.87
N GLY A 171 1.59 17.83 -17.04
CA GLY A 171 0.25 17.33 -17.41
C GLY A 171 -0.71 17.16 -16.24
N LEU A 172 -0.22 17.23 -14.98
CA LEU A 172 -1.02 16.94 -13.79
C LEU A 172 -2.27 17.82 -13.69
N ALA A 173 -2.12 19.13 -13.84
CA ALA A 173 -3.23 20.06 -13.71
C ALA A 173 -4.36 19.76 -14.71
N ALA A 174 -3.99 19.52 -15.98
CA ALA A 174 -4.96 19.16 -17.01
C ALA A 174 -5.64 17.80 -16.73
N ARG A 175 -4.90 16.83 -16.16
CA ARG A 175 -5.47 15.52 -15.82
C ARG A 175 -6.45 15.59 -14.66
N LEU A 176 -6.27 16.50 -13.71
CA LEU A 176 -7.14 16.70 -12.56
C LEU A 176 -8.38 17.56 -12.84
N ASP A 177 -8.44 18.24 -13.99
CA ASP A 177 -9.55 19.15 -14.32
C ASP A 177 -10.84 18.42 -14.76
N GLU A 178 -10.77 17.21 -15.32
CA GLU A 178 -11.92 16.58 -15.97
C GLU A 178 -12.67 15.54 -15.13
N PRO A 179 -12.10 14.56 -14.41
CA PRO A 179 -12.90 13.82 -13.44
C PRO A 179 -12.99 14.64 -12.14
N ALA A 180 -14.14 14.54 -11.45
CA ALA A 180 -14.28 15.20 -10.16
C ALA A 180 -13.17 14.72 -9.20
N PRO A 181 -12.33 15.60 -8.63
CA PRO A 181 -11.24 15.19 -7.78
C PRO A 181 -11.74 14.55 -6.47
N ALA A 182 -11.00 13.57 -5.99
CA ALA A 182 -11.16 13.00 -4.67
C ALA A 182 -9.83 13.03 -3.94
N GLY A 183 -9.85 13.09 -2.62
CA GLY A 183 -8.64 13.13 -1.82
C GLY A 183 -8.16 11.76 -1.36
N THR A 184 -6.95 11.74 -0.79
CA THR A 184 -6.32 10.52 -0.30
C THR A 184 -7.11 9.88 0.85
N TRP A 185 -7.90 10.63 1.63
CA TRP A 185 -8.77 10.04 2.64
C TRP A 185 -9.80 9.08 2.04
N ALA A 186 -10.39 9.47 0.89
CA ALA A 186 -11.35 8.61 0.19
C ALA A 186 -10.68 7.34 -0.34
N LEU A 187 -9.49 7.48 -0.95
CA LEU A 187 -8.73 6.36 -1.48
C LEU A 187 -8.26 5.40 -0.38
N GLU A 188 -7.72 5.92 0.72
CA GLU A 188 -7.28 5.12 1.85
C GLU A 188 -8.42 4.32 2.49
N ALA A 189 -9.63 4.90 2.55
CA ALA A 189 -10.78 4.18 3.08
C ALA A 189 -11.14 2.95 2.21
N LEU A 190 -11.10 3.08 0.90
CA LEU A 190 -11.32 1.95 -0.02
C LEU A 190 -10.18 0.93 0.08
N ARG A 191 -8.91 1.38 0.18
CA ARG A 191 -7.75 0.51 0.35
C ARG A 191 -7.83 -0.33 1.63
N VAL A 192 -8.15 0.32 2.75
CA VAL A 192 -8.28 -0.34 4.07
C VAL A 192 -9.42 -1.36 4.06
N ALA A 193 -10.58 -0.99 3.50
CA ALA A 193 -11.72 -1.89 3.37
C ALA A 193 -11.41 -3.11 2.48
N ALA A 194 -10.62 -2.93 1.42
CA ALA A 194 -10.16 -4.02 0.55
C ALA A 194 -9.02 -4.84 1.16
N ALA A 195 -8.55 -4.47 2.35
CA ALA A 195 -7.44 -5.09 3.05
C ALA A 195 -6.14 -5.15 2.23
N MET A 196 -5.87 -4.14 1.40
CA MET A 196 -4.62 -4.01 0.70
C MET A 196 -3.57 -3.40 1.64
N PRO A 197 -2.51 -4.11 2.01
CA PRO A 197 -1.45 -3.57 2.86
C PRO A 197 -0.58 -2.58 2.08
N ARG A 198 0.12 -1.72 2.81
CA ARG A 198 1.01 -0.70 2.29
C ARG A 198 2.31 -0.69 3.09
N LEU A 199 3.44 -0.61 2.41
CA LEU A 199 4.76 -0.50 3.03
C LEU A 199 4.81 0.70 3.99
N GLY A 200 5.32 0.46 5.21
CA GLY A 200 5.42 1.48 6.26
C GLY A 200 4.12 1.72 7.03
N GLN A 201 2.98 1.18 6.57
CA GLN A 201 1.71 1.24 7.30
C GLN A 201 1.40 -0.10 7.98
N GLU A 202 1.31 -1.19 7.24
CA GLU A 202 1.10 -2.54 7.77
C GLU A 202 2.40 -3.34 7.89
N THR A 203 3.54 -2.69 7.70
CA THR A 203 4.86 -3.36 7.78
C THR A 203 5.79 -2.69 8.75
N ASP A 204 6.65 -3.50 9.35
CA ASP A 204 7.82 -3.09 10.12
C ASP A 204 9.09 -3.74 9.55
N HIS A 205 10.25 -3.46 10.16
CA HIS A 205 11.56 -3.99 9.74
C HIS A 205 11.69 -5.53 9.80
N ARG A 206 10.68 -6.26 10.30
CA ARG A 206 10.66 -7.74 10.41
C ARG A 206 9.51 -8.38 9.67
N THR A 207 8.66 -7.59 9.02
CA THR A 207 7.49 -8.11 8.33
C THR A 207 7.89 -8.98 7.16
N ILE A 208 7.29 -10.17 7.08
CA ILE A 208 7.40 -11.09 5.94
C ILE A 208 6.12 -11.04 5.09
N PRO A 209 6.17 -11.32 3.78
CA PRO A 209 5.01 -11.18 2.88
C PRO A 209 3.75 -11.94 3.34
N HIS A 210 3.92 -13.10 3.99
CA HIS A 210 2.82 -13.92 4.50
C HIS A 210 1.99 -13.23 5.59
N GLU A 211 2.62 -12.39 6.41
CA GLU A 211 1.94 -11.73 7.54
C GLU A 211 0.88 -10.75 7.08
N VAL A 212 1.10 -10.13 5.92
CA VAL A 212 0.27 -9.04 5.40
C VAL A 212 -0.56 -9.42 4.18
N GLY A 213 -0.58 -10.70 3.79
CA GLY A 213 -1.42 -11.18 2.70
C GLY A 213 -0.93 -10.81 1.30
N TRP A 214 0.36 -10.52 1.13
CA TRP A 214 0.97 -10.27 -0.19
C TRP A 214 1.21 -11.53 -1.02
N ILE A 215 0.96 -12.70 -0.47
CA ILE A 215 0.88 -13.93 -1.23
C ILE A 215 -0.62 -14.15 -1.59
N PRO A 216 -1.02 -14.25 -2.83
CA PRO A 216 -0.26 -14.44 -4.08
C PRO A 216 0.00 -13.16 -4.89
N ALA A 217 -0.49 -11.99 -4.47
CA ALA A 217 -0.48 -10.78 -5.29
C ALA A 217 0.92 -10.33 -5.71
N ALA A 218 1.89 -10.38 -4.78
CA ALA A 218 3.24 -9.84 -4.96
C ALA A 218 4.34 -10.91 -5.00
N VAL A 219 4.02 -12.19 -4.80
CA VAL A 219 5.03 -13.27 -4.69
C VAL A 219 4.68 -14.44 -5.60
N HIS A 220 5.56 -14.72 -6.55
CA HIS A 220 5.43 -15.90 -7.40
C HIS A 220 6.21 -17.08 -6.79
N LEU A 221 5.49 -18.05 -6.20
CA LEU A 221 6.08 -19.13 -5.42
C LEU A 221 6.90 -20.14 -6.23
N GLN A 222 6.76 -20.18 -7.57
CA GLN A 222 7.42 -21.15 -8.46
C GLN A 222 8.47 -20.50 -9.37
N LYS A 223 8.82 -19.23 -9.15
CA LYS A 223 9.89 -18.59 -9.93
C LYS A 223 11.29 -19.03 -9.46
N GLY A 224 12.31 -18.64 -10.24
CA GLY A 224 13.73 -18.84 -9.90
C GLY A 224 14.16 -18.11 -8.62
N CYS A 225 15.43 -18.25 -8.27
CA CYS A 225 15.98 -17.70 -7.02
C CYS A 225 15.87 -16.17 -6.96
N TYR A 226 15.53 -15.68 -5.78
CA TYR A 226 15.60 -14.26 -5.40
C TYR A 226 16.00 -14.13 -3.93
N ARG A 227 16.45 -12.93 -3.53
CA ARG A 227 16.90 -12.66 -2.17
C ARG A 227 15.76 -12.88 -1.16
N GLY A 228 16.03 -13.63 -0.09
CA GLY A 228 15.04 -13.94 0.96
C GLY A 228 14.07 -15.09 0.65
N GLN A 229 14.17 -15.72 -0.52
CA GLN A 229 13.27 -16.81 -0.95
C GLN A 229 13.22 -17.98 0.02
N GLU A 230 14.33 -18.32 0.70
CA GLU A 230 14.39 -19.44 1.64
C GLU A 230 13.38 -19.28 2.78
N THR A 231 13.27 -18.08 3.35
CA THR A 231 12.28 -17.77 4.39
C THR A 231 10.86 -17.88 3.85
N VAL A 232 10.59 -17.33 2.66
CA VAL A 232 9.27 -17.43 2.02
C VAL A 232 8.89 -18.90 1.80
N ALA A 233 9.77 -19.70 1.21
CA ALA A 233 9.53 -21.12 0.96
C ALA A 233 9.33 -21.92 2.26
N ARG A 234 10.13 -21.64 3.29
CA ARG A 234 10.01 -22.30 4.60
C ARG A 234 8.67 -22.01 5.26
N VAL A 235 8.22 -20.74 5.27
CA VAL A 235 6.91 -20.39 5.83
C VAL A 235 5.79 -20.98 5.03
N GLN A 236 5.87 -20.95 3.68
CA GLN A 236 4.86 -21.51 2.79
C GLN A 236 4.68 -23.03 2.98
N ASN A 237 5.78 -23.78 3.15
CA ASN A 237 5.76 -25.25 3.14
C ASN A 237 5.68 -25.88 4.53
N LEU A 238 6.29 -25.28 5.55
CA LEU A 238 6.53 -25.92 6.84
C LEU A 238 6.06 -25.09 8.03
N GLY A 239 5.79 -23.84 7.81
CA GLY A 239 5.53 -22.90 8.89
C GLY A 239 4.28 -22.11 8.68
N LYS A 240 4.09 -21.23 9.62
CA LYS A 240 3.03 -20.26 9.63
C LYS A 240 3.65 -18.94 10.11
N PRO A 241 3.20 -17.78 9.58
CA PRO A 241 3.77 -16.51 9.99
C PRO A 241 3.48 -16.25 11.48
N PRO A 242 4.38 -15.58 12.22
CA PRO A 242 4.19 -15.32 13.65
C PRO A 242 3.08 -14.30 13.95
N ARG A 243 2.77 -13.47 12.97
CA ARG A 243 1.73 -12.43 13.02
C ARG A 243 0.81 -12.57 11.81
N ARG A 244 -0.32 -11.88 11.84
CA ARG A 244 -1.27 -11.86 10.73
C ARG A 244 -1.97 -10.50 10.62
N LEU A 245 -2.29 -10.12 9.39
CA LEU A 245 -3.14 -8.98 9.08
C LEU A 245 -4.59 -9.31 9.39
N VAL A 246 -5.27 -8.38 10.04
CA VAL A 246 -6.71 -8.39 10.29
C VAL A 246 -7.32 -7.05 9.87
N LEU A 247 -8.57 -7.09 9.45
CA LEU A 247 -9.42 -5.92 9.37
C LEU A 247 -10.18 -5.81 10.71
N LEU A 248 -10.07 -4.69 11.38
CA LEU A 248 -10.80 -4.36 12.60
C LEU A 248 -12.01 -3.52 12.26
N HIS A 249 -13.19 -3.96 12.69
CA HIS A 249 -14.42 -3.17 12.74
C HIS A 249 -14.50 -2.54 14.12
N LEU A 250 -14.42 -1.23 14.19
CA LEU A 250 -14.30 -0.48 15.43
C LEU A 250 -15.66 0.01 15.92
N ASP A 251 -15.84 0.10 17.24
CA ASP A 251 -16.99 0.76 17.80
C ASP A 251 -16.97 2.25 17.42
N GLY A 252 -18.00 2.70 16.72
CA GLY A 252 -18.15 4.07 16.25
C GLY A 252 -18.74 5.05 17.26
N SER A 253 -18.96 4.63 18.51
CA SER A 253 -19.58 5.46 19.56
C SER A 253 -18.71 6.67 19.96
N ASP A 254 -17.38 6.53 19.84
CA ASP A 254 -16.42 7.61 20.05
C ASP A 254 -15.93 8.17 18.72
N GLU A 255 -15.89 9.51 18.58
CA GLU A 255 -15.29 10.19 17.40
C GLU A 255 -13.75 10.17 17.41
N VAL A 256 -13.17 9.04 17.84
CA VAL A 256 -11.71 8.89 17.92
C VAL A 256 -11.15 8.51 16.55
N THR A 257 -10.05 9.14 16.17
CA THR A 257 -9.23 8.77 15.01
C THR A 257 -8.00 8.04 15.54
N LEU A 258 -7.85 6.77 15.18
CA LEU A 258 -6.69 5.99 15.59
C LEU A 258 -5.42 6.46 14.88
N GLY A 259 -4.30 6.36 15.58
CA GLY A 259 -2.98 6.61 15.05
C GLY A 259 -2.29 5.33 14.56
N HIS A 260 -1.39 5.47 13.60
CA HIS A 260 -0.47 4.40 13.25
C HIS A 260 0.36 3.99 14.49
N GLY A 261 0.45 2.70 14.76
CA GLY A 261 1.17 2.16 15.92
C GLY A 261 0.35 2.06 17.19
N ASP A 262 -0.90 2.52 17.22
CA ASP A 262 -1.77 2.33 18.40
C ASP A 262 -1.83 0.87 18.80
N PRO A 263 -1.62 0.52 20.09
CA PRO A 263 -1.54 -0.86 20.52
C PRO A 263 -2.92 -1.55 20.54
N VAL A 264 -2.94 -2.79 20.08
CA VAL A 264 -4.11 -3.68 20.10
C VAL A 264 -3.98 -4.66 21.26
N PHE A 265 -5.03 -4.79 22.07
CA PHE A 265 -5.08 -5.63 23.25
C PHE A 265 -6.11 -6.76 23.12
N TRP A 266 -5.78 -7.90 23.71
CA TRP A 266 -6.69 -8.98 24.02
C TRP A 266 -6.66 -9.21 25.55
N GLY A 267 -7.72 -8.79 26.25
CA GLY A 267 -7.68 -8.59 27.68
C GLY A 267 -6.59 -7.57 28.06
N ASP A 268 -5.72 -7.91 29.01
CA ASP A 268 -4.61 -7.04 29.44
C ASP A 268 -3.32 -7.21 28.64
N ARG A 269 -3.33 -8.07 27.61
CA ARG A 269 -2.14 -8.39 26.84
C ARG A 269 -2.11 -7.63 25.53
N GLU A 270 -1.04 -6.89 25.28
CA GLU A 270 -0.78 -6.33 23.96
C GLU A 270 -0.47 -7.46 22.95
N VAL A 271 -1.25 -7.48 21.89
CA VAL A 271 -1.18 -8.53 20.87
C VAL A 271 -0.83 -8.01 19.49
N GLY A 272 -0.78 -6.70 19.30
CA GLY A 272 -0.46 -6.13 18.00
C GLY A 272 -0.58 -4.62 17.97
N TRP A 273 -0.66 -4.06 16.77
CA TRP A 273 -0.70 -2.63 16.53
C TRP A 273 -1.54 -2.27 15.30
N VAL A 274 -2.06 -1.06 15.29
CA VAL A 274 -2.82 -0.46 14.19
C VAL A 274 -1.87 -0.02 13.09
N GLY A 275 -2.09 -0.49 11.87
CA GLY A 275 -1.41 0.01 10.68
C GLY A 275 -2.10 1.26 10.15
N SER A 276 -3.17 1.09 9.41
CA SER A 276 -3.98 2.17 8.84
C SER A 276 -5.36 2.23 9.46
N PHE A 277 -5.86 3.43 9.68
CA PHE A 277 -7.23 3.70 10.09
C PHE A 277 -7.98 4.46 9.00
N ALA A 278 -9.26 4.14 8.80
CA ALA A 278 -10.14 4.85 7.90
C ALA A 278 -11.59 4.89 8.40
N ARG A 279 -12.35 5.86 7.91
CA ARG A 279 -13.82 5.90 8.04
C ARG A 279 -14.43 5.58 6.69
N HIS A 280 -14.83 4.33 6.51
CA HIS A 280 -15.45 3.87 5.28
C HIS A 280 -16.93 4.26 5.23
N PHE A 281 -17.41 4.65 4.03
CA PHE A 281 -18.78 5.18 3.86
C PHE A 281 -19.90 4.17 4.16
N GLU A 282 -19.62 2.85 4.12
CA GLU A 282 -20.55 1.77 4.46
C GLU A 282 -20.18 1.05 5.75
N LEU A 283 -18.88 0.75 5.95
CA LEU A 283 -18.40 -0.05 7.07
C LEU A 283 -18.21 0.77 8.36
N GLY A 284 -18.28 2.11 8.26
CA GLY A 284 -17.94 2.98 9.38
C GLY A 284 -16.43 2.99 9.68
N PRO A 285 -16.03 3.14 10.95
CA PRO A 285 -14.62 3.16 11.33
C PRO A 285 -14.01 1.75 11.23
N VAL A 286 -12.97 1.63 10.40
CA VAL A 286 -12.23 0.38 10.15
C VAL A 286 -10.73 0.63 10.26
N SER A 287 -9.98 -0.43 10.55
CA SER A 287 -8.53 -0.36 10.62
C SER A 287 -7.90 -1.66 10.14
N LEU A 288 -6.79 -1.55 9.42
CA LEU A 288 -5.88 -2.69 9.26
C LEU A 288 -4.95 -2.75 10.47
N ALA A 289 -4.76 -3.96 11.01
CA ALA A 289 -3.87 -4.17 12.14
C ALA A 289 -3.05 -5.46 11.98
N ILE A 290 -1.85 -5.44 12.52
CA ILE A 290 -0.99 -6.62 12.61
C ILE A 290 -1.07 -7.16 14.02
N ILE A 291 -1.56 -8.39 14.17
CA ILE A 291 -1.68 -9.04 15.48
C ILE A 291 -0.92 -10.36 15.54
N LYS A 292 -0.60 -10.80 16.76
CA LYS A 292 0.00 -12.12 17.01
C LYS A 292 -0.94 -13.19 16.48
N ARG A 293 -0.37 -14.18 15.79
CA ARG A 293 -1.13 -15.23 15.16
C ARG A 293 -1.99 -16.06 16.11
N ASN A 294 -1.50 -16.30 17.34
CA ASN A 294 -2.17 -17.14 18.34
C ASN A 294 -3.39 -16.47 19.01
N VAL A 295 -3.76 -15.26 18.62
CA VAL A 295 -5.01 -14.62 19.05
C VAL A 295 -6.18 -15.33 18.36
N PRO A 296 -7.18 -15.87 19.11
CA PRO A 296 -8.35 -16.50 18.51
C PRO A 296 -9.09 -15.55 17.57
N VAL A 297 -9.67 -16.10 16.50
CA VAL A 297 -10.35 -15.27 15.47
C VAL A 297 -11.64 -14.59 15.99
N ASP A 298 -12.22 -15.12 17.05
CA ASP A 298 -13.40 -14.59 17.73
C ASP A 298 -13.06 -13.79 19.00
N ALA A 299 -11.76 -13.58 19.29
CA ALA A 299 -11.34 -12.83 20.47
C ALA A 299 -11.81 -11.37 20.38
N PRO A 300 -12.46 -10.84 21.43
CA PRO A 300 -12.76 -9.43 21.52
C PRO A 300 -11.46 -8.66 21.71
N LEU A 301 -11.22 -7.67 20.83
CA LEU A 301 -10.04 -6.82 20.87
C LEU A 301 -10.40 -5.42 21.35
N VAL A 302 -9.40 -4.73 21.88
CA VAL A 302 -9.49 -3.32 22.27
C VAL A 302 -8.27 -2.60 21.70
N VAL A 303 -8.51 -1.47 21.04
CA VAL A 303 -7.44 -0.55 20.64
C VAL A 303 -7.35 0.56 21.67
N ARG A 304 -6.13 0.87 22.10
CA ARG A 304 -5.88 1.99 23.03
C ARG A 304 -5.24 3.13 22.27
N HIS A 305 -5.91 4.29 22.29
CA HIS A 305 -5.42 5.52 21.65
C HIS A 305 -5.22 6.62 22.70
N VAL A 306 -4.08 7.35 22.60
CA VAL A 306 -3.78 8.48 23.49
C VAL A 306 -4.25 9.77 22.83
N ILE A 307 -5.32 10.34 23.37
CA ILE A 307 -5.84 11.64 22.93
C ILE A 307 -5.06 12.74 23.62
N GLY A 308 -4.52 13.70 22.86
CA GLY A 308 -3.80 14.85 23.40
C GLY A 308 -2.42 14.50 23.93
N ASP A 309 -1.72 13.58 23.28
CA ASP A 309 -0.34 13.18 23.64
C ASP A 309 0.57 14.43 23.80
N GLY A 310 1.41 14.38 24.83
CA GLY A 310 2.26 15.52 25.19
C GLY A 310 1.55 16.68 25.91
N THR A 311 0.25 16.58 26.19
CA THR A 311 -0.50 17.60 26.93
C THR A 311 -0.82 17.16 28.38
N PRO A 312 -1.01 18.10 29.32
CA PRO A 312 -1.42 17.76 30.69
C PRO A 312 -2.81 17.12 30.79
N SER A 313 -3.61 17.18 29.73
CA SER A 313 -4.96 16.62 29.62
C SER A 313 -5.00 15.33 28.81
N ALA A 314 -3.85 14.69 28.53
CA ALA A 314 -3.79 13.44 27.81
C ALA A 314 -4.63 12.36 28.50
N ARG A 315 -5.45 11.67 27.73
CA ARG A 315 -6.28 10.56 28.20
C ARG A 315 -6.19 9.38 27.23
N THR A 316 -6.27 8.17 27.73
CA THR A 316 -6.38 6.98 26.92
C THR A 316 -7.85 6.67 26.64
N ALA A 317 -8.19 6.57 25.36
CA ALA A 317 -9.45 6.00 24.91
C ALA A 317 -9.27 4.50 24.64
N GLU A 318 -10.26 3.70 25.04
CA GLU A 318 -10.33 2.27 24.74
C GLU A 318 -11.47 2.04 23.74
N ILE A 319 -11.14 1.59 22.55
CA ILE A 319 -12.08 1.37 21.45
C ILE A 319 -12.24 -0.13 21.23
N ALA A 320 -13.45 -0.65 21.44
CA ALA A 320 -13.77 -2.04 21.17
C ALA A 320 -13.66 -2.34 19.67
N ALA A 321 -13.13 -3.50 19.32
CA ALA A 321 -12.89 -3.91 17.95
C ALA A 321 -13.26 -5.39 17.74
N ALA A 322 -14.04 -5.65 16.68
CA ALA A 322 -14.23 -6.99 16.14
C ALA A 322 -13.25 -7.22 14.99
N GLN A 323 -12.63 -8.40 14.93
CA GLN A 323 -11.64 -8.70 13.90
C GLN A 323 -12.23 -9.58 12.79
N GLU A 324 -11.83 -9.28 11.56
CA GLU A 324 -11.97 -10.15 10.40
C GLU A 324 -10.57 -10.61 9.96
N ALA A 325 -10.35 -11.93 9.87
CA ALA A 325 -9.07 -12.47 9.50
C ALA A 325 -8.82 -12.31 7.99
N ILE A 326 -7.87 -11.47 7.60
CA ILE A 326 -7.43 -11.33 6.21
C ILE A 326 -6.39 -12.40 5.87
N VAL A 327 -5.44 -12.61 6.77
CA VAL A 327 -4.52 -13.74 6.71
C VAL A 327 -5.02 -14.81 7.70
N PRO A 328 -5.24 -16.07 7.25
CA PRO A 328 -5.75 -17.12 8.11
C PRO A 328 -4.90 -17.37 9.36
N ALA A 329 -5.55 -17.70 10.45
CA ALA A 329 -4.91 -18.09 11.70
C ALA A 329 -4.39 -19.55 11.67
N ASP A 330 -4.97 -20.40 10.83
CA ASP A 330 -4.75 -21.89 10.77
C ASP A 330 -3.64 -22.28 9.79
#